data_2db3b341df651ca0e282a07297ce7253
#
_entry.id   2db3b341df651ca0e282a07297ce7253
#
_cell.length_a   1.000
_cell.length_b   1.000
_cell.length_c   1.000
_cell.angle_alpha   90.00
_cell.angle_beta   90.00
_cell.angle_gamma   90.00
#
_symmetry.space_group_name_H-M   'P 1'
#
loop_
_entity.id
_entity.type
_entity.pdbx_description
1 polymer ?
#
loop_
_entity_poly.entity_id
_entity_poly.type
_entity_poly.pdbx_seq_one_letter_code
_entity_poly.pdbx_strand_id
1 'polypeptide(L)'
;MIKILFICHGNICRSPMAEFIMKKMVSERGLADRFHIESAATSSEEIWNGVGNPVYPPAARKLAEHGISCSGHHARRLERSDYDRFDLLIGMESYNIRNMMRILGKDPAKKVCKLLDFAGGGDISDPWYTDDFDTAYRQIEQGCAALLEHFSAEKNIYS
;
A
#
# COMPACT_ATOMS: atom_id res chain seq x y z
N MET A 1 14.59 -8.47 7.13
CA MET A 1 13.88 -7.51 6.25
C MET A 1 12.38 -7.66 6.43
N ILE A 2 11.70 -6.56 6.60
CA ILE A 2 10.24 -6.51 6.75
C ILE A 2 9.64 -6.31 5.36
N LYS A 3 8.76 -7.21 4.93
CA LYS A 3 8.17 -7.19 3.59
C LYS A 3 6.70 -6.82 3.66
N ILE A 4 6.32 -5.71 3.03
CA ILE A 4 4.98 -5.14 3.07
C ILE A 4 4.42 -5.05 1.66
N LEU A 5 3.19 -5.52 1.48
CA LEU A 5 2.45 -5.39 0.23
C LEU A 5 1.19 -4.58 0.48
N PHE A 6 1.10 -3.40 -0.16
CA PHE A 6 -0.10 -2.55 -0.10
C PHE A 6 -1.04 -2.91 -1.25
N ILE A 7 -2.33 -2.98 -0.95
CA ILE A 7 -3.31 -3.52 -1.90
C ILE A 7 -4.54 -2.62 -1.99
N CYS A 8 -4.96 -2.30 -3.22
CA CYS A 8 -6.23 -1.65 -3.47
C CYS A 8 -6.90 -2.33 -4.69
N HIS A 9 -7.99 -1.77 -5.21
CA HIS A 9 -8.72 -2.39 -6.29
C HIS A 9 -7.90 -2.49 -7.59
N GLY A 10 -7.37 -1.36 -8.07
CA GLY A 10 -6.71 -1.27 -9.37
C GLY A 10 -5.20 -1.16 -9.36
N ASN A 11 -4.60 -0.88 -8.22
CA ASN A 11 -3.16 -0.65 -8.07
C ASN A 11 -2.62 0.50 -8.93
N ILE A 12 -3.42 1.53 -9.13
CA ILE A 12 -2.98 2.75 -9.83
C ILE A 12 -3.13 4.02 -9.00
N CYS A 13 -3.77 3.94 -7.83
CA CYS A 13 -4.04 5.12 -7.01
C CYS A 13 -3.59 4.92 -5.56
N ARG A 14 -4.47 4.40 -4.67
CA ARG A 14 -4.18 4.35 -3.23
C ARG A 14 -3.02 3.44 -2.85
N SER A 15 -2.95 2.23 -3.40
CA SER A 15 -1.87 1.31 -3.02
C SER A 15 -0.50 1.76 -3.51
N PRO A 16 -0.33 2.29 -4.74
CA PRO A 16 0.96 2.84 -5.11
C PRO A 16 1.30 4.11 -4.32
N MET A 17 0.30 4.95 -3.99
CA MET A 17 0.57 6.10 -3.11
C MET A 17 1.14 5.62 -1.78
N ALA A 18 0.55 4.60 -1.16
CA ALA A 18 1.04 4.03 0.10
C ALA A 18 2.45 3.47 -0.06
N GLU A 19 2.71 2.75 -1.14
CA GLU A 19 4.03 2.20 -1.44
C GLU A 19 5.09 3.30 -1.46
N PHE A 20 4.88 4.35 -2.24
CA PHE A 20 5.88 5.40 -2.42
C PHE A 20 6.00 6.33 -1.20
N ILE A 21 4.91 6.59 -0.49
CA ILE A 21 4.95 7.34 0.76
C ILE A 21 5.75 6.57 1.82
N MET A 22 5.49 5.28 1.97
CA MET A 22 6.20 4.46 2.95
C MET A 22 7.68 4.34 2.60
N LYS A 23 8.01 4.17 1.32
CA LYS A 23 9.42 4.13 0.86
C LYS A 23 10.14 5.42 1.22
N LYS A 24 9.50 6.57 1.05
CA LYS A 24 10.09 7.85 1.43
C LYS A 24 10.32 7.93 2.92
N MET A 25 9.33 7.54 3.73
CA MET A 25 9.44 7.58 5.19
C MET A 25 10.60 6.72 5.71
N VAL A 26 10.71 5.48 5.24
CA VAL A 26 11.80 4.60 5.69
C VAL A 26 13.16 5.10 5.22
N SER A 27 13.24 5.66 4.02
CA SER A 27 14.47 6.25 3.48
C SER A 27 14.92 7.44 4.33
N GLU A 28 14.01 8.33 4.68
CA GLU A 28 14.31 9.51 5.49
C GLU A 28 14.81 9.15 6.89
N ARG A 29 14.45 7.99 7.41
CA ARG A 29 14.89 7.49 8.70
C ARG A 29 16.13 6.58 8.61
N GLY A 30 16.70 6.42 7.43
CA GLY A 30 17.84 5.53 7.23
C GLY A 30 17.51 4.05 7.35
N LEU A 31 16.24 3.67 7.12
CA LEU A 31 15.75 2.31 7.30
C LEU A 31 15.44 1.59 5.98
N ALA A 32 15.81 2.17 4.85
CA ALA A 32 15.49 1.59 3.54
C ALA A 32 15.95 0.14 3.41
N ASP A 33 17.08 -0.22 3.99
CA ASP A 33 17.63 -1.59 3.95
C ASP A 33 16.84 -2.59 4.80
N ARG A 34 15.95 -2.10 5.66
CA ARG A 34 15.16 -2.94 6.56
C ARG A 34 13.79 -3.30 6.01
N PHE A 35 13.38 -2.67 4.90
CA PHE A 35 12.03 -2.81 4.35
C PHE A 35 12.07 -3.15 2.87
N HIS A 36 11.19 -4.08 2.47
CA HIS A 36 10.87 -4.35 1.08
C HIS A 36 9.39 -4.03 0.90
N ILE A 37 9.06 -3.05 0.05
CA ILE A 37 7.72 -2.51 -0.07
C ILE A 37 7.27 -2.60 -1.52
N GLU A 38 6.10 -3.21 -1.75
CA GLU A 38 5.46 -3.31 -3.07
C GLU A 38 3.98 -2.99 -2.95
N SER A 39 3.29 -2.95 -4.08
CA SER A 39 1.84 -2.81 -4.12
C SER A 39 1.23 -3.69 -5.20
N ALA A 40 -0.06 -4.01 -5.07
CA ALA A 40 -0.78 -4.89 -5.98
C ALA A 40 -2.26 -4.55 -6.02
N ALA A 41 -2.98 -5.10 -7.01
CA ALA A 41 -4.40 -4.93 -7.21
C ALA A 41 -5.17 -6.20 -6.88
N THR A 42 -6.42 -6.06 -6.45
CA THR A 42 -7.32 -7.21 -6.35
C THR A 42 -8.02 -7.50 -7.68
N SER A 43 -8.02 -6.55 -8.64
CA SER A 43 -8.61 -6.74 -9.96
C SER A 43 -7.56 -6.63 -11.06
N SER A 44 -7.91 -7.05 -12.27
CA SER A 44 -7.06 -6.92 -13.45
C SER A 44 -7.51 -5.80 -14.39
N GLU A 45 -8.40 -4.91 -13.93
CA GLU A 45 -8.95 -3.83 -14.76
C GLU A 45 -7.88 -2.92 -15.35
N GLU A 46 -6.78 -2.71 -14.62
CA GLU A 46 -5.71 -1.81 -15.03
C GLU A 46 -4.52 -2.56 -15.64
N ILE A 47 -4.74 -3.80 -16.07
CA ILE A 47 -3.71 -4.63 -16.70
C ILE A 47 -4.21 -5.05 -18.07
N TRP A 48 -3.48 -4.67 -19.13
CA TRP A 48 -3.83 -4.95 -20.51
C TRP A 48 -2.71 -5.74 -21.17
N ASN A 49 -3.04 -6.91 -21.73
CA ASN A 49 -2.06 -7.79 -22.38
C ASN A 49 -0.82 -8.06 -21.50
N GLY A 50 -1.04 -8.26 -20.19
CA GLY A 50 0.04 -8.54 -19.26
C GLY A 50 0.85 -7.32 -18.83
N VAL A 51 0.47 -6.11 -19.30
CA VAL A 51 1.16 -4.86 -18.95
C VAL A 51 0.24 -4.00 -18.10
N GLY A 52 0.69 -3.69 -16.88
CA GLY A 52 -0.05 -2.84 -15.96
C GLY A 52 0.09 -1.35 -16.28
N ASN A 53 -0.99 -0.60 -16.01
CA ASN A 53 -0.98 0.84 -16.17
C ASN A 53 -0.09 1.50 -15.12
N PRO A 54 0.48 2.68 -15.44
CA PRO A 54 1.23 3.46 -14.45
C PRO A 54 0.29 4.08 -13.41
N VAL A 55 0.86 4.78 -12.44
CA VAL A 55 0.07 5.50 -11.44
C VAL A 55 -0.87 6.49 -12.15
N TYR A 56 -2.12 6.53 -11.69
CA TYR A 56 -3.14 7.44 -12.20
C TYR A 56 -2.63 8.89 -12.13
N PRO A 57 -2.74 9.69 -13.20
CA PRO A 57 -2.10 11.01 -13.25
C PRO A 57 -2.40 11.93 -12.07
N PRO A 58 -3.64 12.08 -11.58
CA PRO A 58 -3.89 12.91 -10.40
C PRO A 58 -3.17 12.42 -9.14
N ALA A 59 -3.05 11.10 -8.95
CA ALA A 59 -2.30 10.53 -7.83
C ALA A 59 -0.80 10.80 -7.98
N ALA A 60 -0.27 10.65 -9.19
CA ALA A 60 1.13 10.95 -9.47
C ALA A 60 1.45 12.44 -9.20
N ARG A 61 0.55 13.33 -9.61
CA ARG A 61 0.71 14.77 -9.33
C ARG A 61 0.69 15.06 -7.83
N LYS A 62 -0.18 14.39 -7.07
CA LYS A 62 -0.24 14.57 -5.62
C LYS A 62 1.05 14.13 -4.95
N LEU A 63 1.61 12.99 -5.37
CA LEU A 63 2.92 12.53 -4.87
C LEU A 63 4.02 13.55 -5.24
N ALA A 64 4.01 14.05 -6.47
CA ALA A 64 5.01 15.01 -6.94
C ALA A 64 4.97 16.33 -6.15
N GLU A 65 3.81 16.76 -5.69
CA GLU A 65 3.67 17.94 -4.81
C GLU A 65 4.48 17.78 -3.52
N HIS A 66 4.71 16.54 -3.09
CA HIS A 66 5.48 16.22 -1.88
C HIS A 66 6.89 15.71 -2.22
N GLY A 67 7.34 15.94 -3.45
CA GLY A 67 8.69 15.55 -3.87
C GLY A 67 8.88 14.05 -4.08
N ILE A 68 7.79 13.31 -4.32
CA ILE A 68 7.83 11.86 -4.49
C ILE A 68 7.61 11.51 -5.95
N SER A 69 8.58 10.81 -6.56
CA SER A 69 8.45 10.24 -7.90
C SER A 69 7.85 8.85 -7.81
N CYS A 70 6.93 8.54 -8.71
CA CYS A 70 6.35 7.20 -8.84
C CYS A 70 6.65 6.59 -10.21
N SER A 71 7.69 7.09 -10.89
CA SER A 71 8.07 6.56 -12.21
C SER A 71 8.45 5.09 -12.12
N GLY A 72 8.14 4.34 -13.16
CA GLY A 72 8.45 2.91 -13.23
C GLY A 72 7.41 2.00 -12.60
N HIS A 73 6.40 2.54 -11.93
CA HIS A 73 5.33 1.71 -11.37
C HIS A 73 4.40 1.20 -12.48
N HIS A 74 4.05 -0.08 -12.40
CA HIS A 74 3.04 -0.72 -13.24
C HIS A 74 2.13 -1.55 -12.36
N ALA A 75 0.82 -1.45 -12.57
CA ALA A 75 -0.15 -2.24 -11.82
C ALA A 75 0.13 -3.74 -12.00
N ARG A 76 0.03 -4.51 -10.92
CA ARG A 76 0.08 -5.96 -10.97
C ARG A 76 -1.01 -6.54 -10.09
N ARG A 77 -1.42 -7.76 -10.35
CA ARG A 77 -2.47 -8.41 -9.58
C ARG A 77 -1.89 -9.21 -8.41
N LEU A 78 -2.59 -9.17 -7.27
CA LEU A 78 -2.31 -10.00 -6.11
C LEU A 78 -2.43 -11.49 -6.49
N GLU A 79 -1.48 -12.30 -6.04
CA GLU A 79 -1.46 -13.75 -6.25
C GLU A 79 -1.43 -14.46 -4.90
N ARG A 80 -1.85 -15.74 -4.87
CA ARG A 80 -1.81 -16.54 -3.64
C ARG A 80 -0.40 -16.66 -3.07
N SER A 81 0.60 -16.76 -3.93
CA SER A 81 2.00 -16.85 -3.53
C SER A 81 2.50 -15.60 -2.78
N ASP A 82 1.84 -14.46 -2.96
CA ASP A 82 2.20 -13.25 -2.21
C ASP A 82 2.03 -13.44 -0.71
N TYR A 83 1.12 -14.30 -0.28
CA TYR A 83 0.89 -14.54 1.14
C TYR A 83 2.16 -15.00 1.86
N ASP A 84 2.91 -15.90 1.24
CA ASP A 84 4.14 -16.43 1.84
C ASP A 84 5.33 -15.48 1.66
N ARG A 85 5.27 -14.61 0.66
CA ARG A 85 6.37 -13.70 0.32
C ARG A 85 6.40 -12.44 1.18
N PHE A 86 5.28 -12.03 1.73
CA PHE A 86 5.17 -10.79 2.48
C PHE A 86 4.80 -11.04 3.95
N ASP A 87 5.28 -10.18 4.84
CA ASP A 87 4.97 -10.23 6.26
C ASP A 87 3.60 -9.60 6.56
N LEU A 88 3.24 -8.56 5.81
CA LEU A 88 1.94 -7.89 5.92
C LEU A 88 1.37 -7.64 4.53
N LEU A 89 0.07 -7.91 4.40
CA LEU A 89 -0.72 -7.61 3.20
C LEU A 89 -1.81 -6.62 3.62
N ILE A 90 -1.66 -5.37 3.20
CA ILE A 90 -2.40 -4.24 3.77
C ILE A 90 -3.34 -3.63 2.73
N GLY A 91 -4.65 -3.76 2.97
CA GLY A 91 -5.67 -3.13 2.14
C GLY A 91 -5.95 -1.70 2.58
N MET A 92 -6.58 -0.93 1.71
CA MET A 92 -6.92 0.47 1.97
C MET A 92 -8.28 0.61 2.63
N GLU A 93 -9.20 -0.31 2.34
CA GLU A 93 -10.56 -0.30 2.88
C GLU A 93 -11.12 -1.72 3.02
N SER A 94 -12.26 -1.85 3.70
CA SER A 94 -12.88 -3.16 3.96
C SER A 94 -13.21 -3.93 2.69
N TYR A 95 -13.60 -3.24 1.61
CA TYR A 95 -13.86 -3.84 0.31
C TYR A 95 -12.61 -4.55 -0.24
N ASN A 96 -11.43 -3.94 -0.05
CA ASN A 96 -10.17 -4.57 -0.46
C ASN A 96 -9.93 -5.86 0.34
N ILE A 97 -10.18 -5.84 1.64
CA ILE A 97 -9.98 -7.03 2.50
C ILE A 97 -10.83 -8.20 2.00
N ARG A 98 -12.09 -7.96 1.67
CA ARG A 98 -12.99 -9.02 1.15
C ARG A 98 -12.45 -9.62 -0.14
N ASN A 99 -11.99 -8.78 -1.07
CA ASN A 99 -11.45 -9.25 -2.34
C ASN A 99 -10.10 -9.94 -2.17
N MET A 100 -9.25 -9.45 -1.25
CA MET A 100 -8.00 -10.11 -0.90
C MET A 100 -8.26 -11.52 -0.40
N MET A 101 -9.23 -11.71 0.50
CA MET A 101 -9.55 -13.01 1.05
C MET A 101 -10.10 -13.98 0.00
N ARG A 102 -10.80 -13.49 -1.02
CA ARG A 102 -11.25 -14.33 -2.15
C ARG A 102 -10.06 -14.89 -2.93
N ILE A 103 -9.00 -14.09 -3.08
CA ILE A 103 -7.80 -14.51 -3.80
C ILE A 103 -6.93 -15.41 -2.93
N LEU A 104 -6.70 -15.03 -1.67
CA LEU A 104 -5.79 -15.72 -0.76
C LEU A 104 -6.39 -16.97 -0.13
N GLY A 105 -7.70 -16.99 0.05
CA GLY A 105 -8.45 -18.10 0.63
C GLY A 105 -8.51 -18.11 2.14
N LYS A 106 -7.41 -17.91 2.83
CA LYS A 106 -7.35 -17.90 4.31
C LYS A 106 -6.14 -17.10 4.78
N ASP A 107 -6.15 -16.73 6.06
CA ASP A 107 -5.11 -15.92 6.68
C ASP A 107 -4.68 -16.50 8.04
N PRO A 108 -4.06 -17.71 8.05
CA PRO A 108 -3.70 -18.34 9.32
C PRO A 108 -2.64 -17.58 10.10
N ALA A 109 -1.74 -16.85 9.44
CA ALA A 109 -0.66 -16.12 10.09
C ALA A 109 -1.04 -14.67 10.47
N LYS A 110 -2.32 -14.29 10.29
CA LYS A 110 -2.82 -12.95 10.63
C LYS A 110 -2.03 -11.82 9.95
N LYS A 111 -1.76 -11.98 8.65
CA LYS A 111 -1.01 -11.00 7.85
C LYS A 111 -1.88 -9.94 7.20
N VAL A 112 -3.19 -10.21 7.03
CA VAL A 112 -4.11 -9.34 6.28
C VAL A 112 -4.73 -8.31 7.24
N CYS A 113 -4.62 -7.03 6.89
CA CYS A 113 -5.17 -5.93 7.68
C CYS A 113 -5.41 -4.71 6.79
N LYS A 114 -6.01 -3.66 7.39
CA LYS A 114 -6.15 -2.36 6.73
C LYS A 114 -5.08 -1.41 7.23
N LEU A 115 -4.70 -0.46 6.38
CA LEU A 115 -3.68 0.52 6.73
C LEU A 115 -4.07 1.34 7.98
N LEU A 116 -5.32 1.80 8.04
CA LEU A 116 -5.77 2.61 9.18
C LEU A 116 -6.00 1.80 10.45
N ASP A 117 -5.89 0.47 10.42
CA ASP A 117 -5.91 -0.33 11.66
C ASP A 117 -4.75 0.08 12.59
N PHE A 118 -3.66 0.57 12.04
CA PHE A 118 -2.52 1.07 12.82
C PHE A 118 -2.74 2.47 13.38
N ALA A 119 -3.75 3.20 12.88
CA ALA A 119 -4.00 4.59 13.21
C ALA A 119 -5.41 4.81 13.81
N GLY A 120 -5.95 3.82 14.50
CA GLY A 120 -7.24 3.94 15.16
C GLY A 120 -8.42 3.34 14.40
N GLY A 121 -8.19 2.81 13.22
CA GLY A 121 -9.22 2.14 12.40
C GLY A 121 -9.80 3.03 11.32
N GLY A 122 -10.61 2.42 10.46
CA GLY A 122 -11.30 3.12 9.38
C GLY A 122 -10.80 2.73 8.00
N ASP A 123 -11.36 3.37 7.00
CA ASP A 123 -11.06 3.15 5.59
C ASP A 123 -10.42 4.39 4.97
N ILE A 124 -9.45 4.17 4.06
CA ILE A 124 -8.89 5.26 3.25
C ILE A 124 -9.93 5.67 2.20
N SER A 125 -10.22 6.95 2.13
CA SER A 125 -11.13 7.51 1.12
C SER A 125 -10.66 7.15 -0.28
N ASP A 126 -11.60 6.75 -1.16
CA ASP A 126 -11.27 6.41 -2.55
C ASP A 126 -11.40 7.64 -3.44
N PRO A 127 -10.27 8.26 -3.86
CA PRO A 127 -10.32 9.48 -4.66
C PRO A 127 -10.83 9.26 -6.08
N TRP A 128 -10.93 8.02 -6.53
CA TRP A 128 -11.59 7.69 -7.80
C TRP A 128 -13.04 8.17 -7.81
N TYR A 129 -13.72 8.05 -6.66
CA TYR A 129 -15.13 8.47 -6.52
C TYR A 129 -15.27 9.89 -6.01
N THR A 130 -14.38 10.35 -5.13
CA THR A 130 -14.49 11.67 -4.48
C THR A 130 -13.72 12.76 -5.20
N ASP A 131 -12.76 12.39 -6.02
CA ASP A 131 -11.78 13.29 -6.65
C ASP A 131 -10.95 14.07 -5.61
N ASP A 132 -10.99 13.65 -4.35
CA ASP A 132 -10.28 14.30 -3.23
C ASP A 132 -8.98 13.56 -2.92
N PHE A 133 -7.93 13.88 -3.68
CA PHE A 133 -6.60 13.28 -3.50
C PHE A 133 -5.88 13.81 -2.27
N ASP A 134 -6.24 15.01 -1.78
CA ASP A 134 -5.65 15.56 -0.56
C ASP A 134 -6.03 14.73 0.66
N THR A 135 -7.31 14.40 0.79
CA THR A 135 -7.80 13.58 1.90
C THR A 135 -7.16 12.19 1.86
N ALA A 136 -7.16 11.54 0.69
CA ALA A 136 -6.54 10.23 0.53
C ALA A 136 -5.05 10.27 0.90
N TYR A 137 -4.32 11.26 0.41
CA TYR A 137 -2.90 11.42 0.72
C TYR A 137 -2.66 11.54 2.23
N ARG A 138 -3.40 12.42 2.90
CA ARG A 138 -3.25 12.62 4.36
C ARG A 138 -3.55 11.36 5.16
N GLN A 139 -4.62 10.65 4.79
CA GLN A 139 -4.99 9.41 5.46
C GLN A 139 -3.92 8.33 5.26
N ILE A 140 -3.39 8.20 4.05
CA ILE A 140 -2.33 7.23 3.74
C ILE A 140 -1.06 7.61 4.51
N GLU A 141 -0.68 8.87 4.51
CA GLU A 141 0.50 9.34 5.25
C GLU A 141 0.36 9.03 6.74
N GLN A 142 -0.80 9.31 7.32
CA GLN A 142 -1.09 9.00 8.72
C GLN A 142 -0.98 7.49 9.00
N GLY A 143 -1.55 6.68 8.13
CA GLY A 143 -1.50 5.23 8.26
C GLY A 143 -0.07 4.68 8.15
N CYS A 144 0.69 5.18 7.19
CA CYS A 144 2.10 4.77 7.00
C CYS A 144 2.97 5.18 8.20
N ALA A 145 2.75 6.39 8.74
CA ALA A 145 3.49 6.83 9.92
C ALA A 145 3.19 5.93 11.13
N ALA A 146 1.91 5.59 11.34
CA ALA A 146 1.51 4.69 12.42
C ALA A 146 2.08 3.28 12.24
N LEU A 147 2.09 2.79 11.00
CA LEU A 147 2.67 1.49 10.66
C LEU A 147 4.17 1.46 10.98
N LEU A 148 4.88 2.50 10.64
CA LEU A 148 6.31 2.59 10.93
C LEU A 148 6.58 2.64 12.44
N GLU A 149 5.76 3.37 13.20
CA GLU A 149 5.86 3.40 14.67
C GLU A 149 5.57 2.02 15.28
N HIS A 150 4.60 1.28 14.72
CA HIS A 150 4.30 -0.08 15.15
C HIS A 150 5.54 -0.98 15.08
N PHE A 151 6.26 -0.94 13.95
CA PHE A 151 7.49 -1.74 13.80
C PHE A 151 8.61 -1.24 14.69
N SER A 152 8.71 0.05 14.91
CA SER A 152 9.74 0.63 15.80
C SER A 152 9.55 0.14 17.24
N ALA A 153 8.30 0.07 17.71
CA ALA A 153 7.99 -0.36 19.07
C ALA A 153 8.18 -1.86 19.27
N GLU A 154 7.81 -2.69 18.28
CA GLU A 154 7.79 -4.14 18.45
C GLU A 154 9.07 -4.85 18.02
N LYS A 155 9.75 -4.34 17.00
CA LYS A 155 10.86 -5.06 16.37
C LYS A 155 12.22 -4.39 16.55
N ASN A 156 12.26 -3.29 17.28
CA ASN A 156 13.49 -2.55 17.55
C ASN A 156 14.33 -2.35 16.27
N ILE A 157 13.71 -1.84 15.22
CA ILE A 157 14.33 -1.71 13.90
C ILE A 157 15.49 -0.71 13.84
N TYR A 158 15.67 0.07 14.90
CA TYR A 158 16.75 1.06 15.00
C TYR A 158 18.05 0.50 15.60
N SER A 159 18.02 -0.74 16.07
CA SER A 159 19.20 -1.38 16.66
C SER A 159 20.09 -2.06 15.63
#